data_0e306d7fce6a81b1a8459f6501e11a41
#
_entry.id   0e306d7fce6a81b1a8459f6501e11a41
#
_cell.length_a   1.000
_cell.length_b   1.000
_cell.length_c   1.000
_cell.angle_alpha   90.00
_cell.angle_beta   90.00
_cell.angle_gamma   90.00
#
_symmetry.space_group_name_H-M   'P 1'
#
loop_
_entity.id
_entity.type
_entity.pdbx_description
1 polymer ?
#
loop_
_entity_poly.entity_id
_entity_poly.type
_entity_poly.pdbx_seq_one_letter_code
_entity_poly.pdbx_strand_id
1 'polypeptide(L)'
;MNAKNWPIVKVTLPADLKGIKPGEVPEFLLRDVKPHGKLHWLAADAYHAMRDKAFADGIKPFKPISEGDTYRSLAFQTTIFLQRYQKSPLAGASTRTWEGVKWYKKSPTLASLAAPGTSMHNLGIAVDIWSAYGPRFEWMLANALDFGFSWEVVPEEPWHLRYTAGDNIPAAVQAWLDRKKVV
;
A
#
# COMPACT_ATOMS: atom_id res chain seq x y z
N MET A 1 -9.64 -3.03 -18.64
CA MET A 1 -10.65 -2.85 -17.56
C MET A 1 -11.01 -1.37 -17.47
N ASN A 2 -12.28 -1.05 -17.29
CA ASN A 2 -12.68 0.35 -17.23
C ASN A 2 -12.46 0.89 -15.81
N ALA A 3 -11.56 1.85 -15.65
CA ALA A 3 -11.20 2.47 -14.35
C ALA A 3 -12.39 3.13 -13.63
N LYS A 4 -13.51 3.33 -14.31
CA LYS A 4 -14.70 4.01 -13.77
C LYS A 4 -15.39 3.29 -12.60
N ASN A 5 -15.12 1.99 -12.40
CA ASN A 5 -15.82 1.17 -11.40
C ASN A 5 -14.92 0.72 -10.23
N TRP A 6 -13.71 1.26 -10.12
CA TRP A 6 -12.86 0.91 -8.99
C TRP A 6 -13.34 1.67 -7.73
N PRO A 7 -13.45 0.99 -6.60
CA PRO A 7 -13.90 1.61 -5.37
C PRO A 7 -12.77 2.47 -4.76
N ILE A 8 -12.76 3.76 -5.12
CA ILE A 8 -11.76 4.71 -4.64
C ILE A 8 -12.35 5.52 -3.48
N VAL A 9 -11.70 5.43 -2.32
CA VAL A 9 -12.08 6.13 -1.10
C VAL A 9 -10.93 7.03 -0.64
N LYS A 10 -11.26 8.23 -0.18
CA LYS A 10 -10.28 9.15 0.42
C LYS A 10 -9.69 8.53 1.69
N VAL A 11 -8.38 8.62 1.84
CA VAL A 11 -7.69 8.17 3.06
C VAL A 11 -8.05 9.06 4.24
N THR A 12 -8.49 8.45 5.33
CA THR A 12 -8.46 9.01 6.68
C THR A 12 -7.25 8.42 7.38
N LEU A 13 -6.34 9.26 7.87
CA LEU A 13 -5.17 8.77 8.59
C LEU A 13 -5.55 8.35 10.02
N PRO A 14 -5.00 7.25 10.54
CA PRO A 14 -4.98 6.96 11.97
C PRO A 14 -4.46 8.14 12.78
N ALA A 15 -5.03 8.37 13.95
CA ALA A 15 -4.70 9.53 14.79
C ALA A 15 -3.22 9.53 15.22
N ASP A 16 -2.66 8.35 15.50
CA ASP A 16 -1.28 8.13 15.89
C ASP A 16 -0.25 8.33 14.76
N LEU A 17 -0.72 8.41 13.50
CA LEU A 17 0.12 8.80 12.35
C LEU A 17 0.11 10.31 12.07
N LYS A 18 -0.77 11.08 12.71
CA LYS A 18 -0.84 12.53 12.49
C LYS A 18 0.42 13.20 13.02
N GLY A 19 1.09 13.96 12.15
CA GLY A 19 2.34 14.66 12.50
C GLY A 19 3.61 13.80 12.39
N ILE A 20 3.49 12.51 12.14
CA ILE A 20 4.65 11.66 11.83
C ILE A 20 5.12 11.96 10.41
N LYS A 21 6.42 12.12 10.24
CA LYS A 21 7.01 12.27 8.92
C LYS A 21 6.95 10.95 8.16
N PRO A 22 6.44 10.95 6.91
CA PRO A 22 6.40 9.73 6.12
C PRO A 22 7.79 9.11 5.95
N GLY A 23 7.90 7.83 6.26
CA GLY A 23 9.15 7.06 6.25
C GLY A 23 9.90 7.05 7.60
N GLU A 24 9.36 7.73 8.61
CA GLU A 24 9.89 7.76 9.98
C GLU A 24 8.86 7.24 11.00
N VAL A 25 8.02 6.28 10.59
CA VAL A 25 7.02 5.68 11.49
C VAL A 25 7.73 4.90 12.60
N PRO A 26 7.44 5.18 13.88
CA PRO A 26 8.03 4.46 14.99
C PRO A 26 7.74 2.96 14.94
N GLU A 27 8.73 2.14 15.31
CA GLU A 27 8.65 0.69 15.24
C GLU A 27 7.47 0.11 16.03
N PHE A 28 7.11 0.70 17.17
CA PHE A 28 6.01 0.23 18.01
C PHE A 28 4.62 0.42 17.36
N LEU A 29 4.50 1.27 16.32
CA LEU A 29 3.29 1.42 15.51
C LEU A 29 3.24 0.45 14.33
N LEU A 30 4.32 -0.30 14.07
CA LEU A 30 4.41 -1.24 12.97
C LEU A 30 4.21 -2.68 13.47
N ARG A 31 3.52 -3.48 12.67
CA ARG A 31 3.36 -4.93 12.88
C ARG A 31 3.78 -5.70 11.66
N ASP A 32 4.40 -6.85 11.90
CA ASP A 32 4.76 -7.77 10.83
C ASP A 32 3.54 -8.25 10.05
N VAL A 33 3.68 -8.28 8.74
CA VAL A 33 2.74 -8.94 7.85
C VAL A 33 3.43 -10.06 7.10
N LYS A 34 2.75 -11.20 6.98
CA LYS A 34 3.32 -12.39 6.36
C LYS A 34 3.02 -12.41 4.85
N PRO A 35 3.99 -12.86 4.04
CA PRO A 35 5.31 -13.38 4.40
C PRO A 35 6.39 -12.30 4.58
N HIS A 36 6.15 -11.04 4.19
CA HIS A 36 7.17 -9.99 4.13
C HIS A 36 6.67 -8.65 4.64
N GLY A 37 7.54 -7.95 5.36
CA GLY A 37 7.43 -6.55 5.71
C GLY A 37 6.51 -6.23 6.87
N LYS A 38 6.19 -4.95 7.02
CA LYS A 38 5.41 -4.41 8.13
C LYS A 38 4.36 -3.43 7.62
N LEU A 39 3.28 -3.29 8.37
CA LEU A 39 2.29 -2.23 8.18
C LEU A 39 2.01 -1.54 9.52
N HIS A 40 1.42 -0.35 9.47
CA HIS A 40 0.80 0.26 10.63
C HIS A 40 -0.19 -0.72 11.25
N TRP A 41 -0.26 -0.81 12.57
CA TRP A 41 -0.97 -1.89 13.28
C TRP A 41 -2.43 -2.06 12.85
N LEU A 42 -3.19 -0.95 12.60
CA LEU A 42 -4.55 -1.03 12.08
C LEU A 42 -4.59 -1.60 10.65
N ALA A 43 -3.68 -1.15 9.79
CA ALA A 43 -3.59 -1.65 8.42
C ALA A 43 -3.12 -3.11 8.39
N ALA A 44 -2.26 -3.53 9.32
CA ALA A 44 -1.81 -4.92 9.45
C ALA A 44 -2.95 -5.86 9.86
N ASP A 45 -3.75 -5.47 10.86
CA ASP A 45 -4.92 -6.25 11.28
C ASP A 45 -5.94 -6.37 10.13
N ALA A 46 -6.20 -5.25 9.43
CA ALA A 46 -7.08 -5.21 8.28
C ALA A 46 -6.56 -6.10 7.12
N TYR A 47 -5.26 -6.04 6.83
CA TYR A 47 -4.63 -6.88 5.82
C TYR A 47 -4.73 -8.38 6.18
N HIS A 48 -4.47 -8.75 7.44
CA HIS A 48 -4.57 -10.13 7.87
C HIS A 48 -6.00 -10.67 7.76
N ALA A 49 -7.00 -9.86 8.17
CA ALA A 49 -8.40 -10.21 8.03
C ALA A 49 -8.78 -10.42 6.55
N MET A 50 -8.37 -9.49 5.68
CA MET A 50 -8.59 -9.56 4.23
C MET A 50 -7.91 -10.79 3.61
N ARG A 51 -6.65 -11.07 3.96
CA ARG A 51 -5.91 -12.24 3.49
C ARG A 51 -6.58 -13.55 3.90
N ASP A 52 -6.98 -13.66 5.17
CA ASP A 52 -7.60 -14.88 5.68
C ASP A 52 -8.95 -15.13 4.99
N LYS A 53 -9.73 -14.07 4.70
CA LYS A 53 -10.96 -14.17 3.89
C LYS A 53 -10.65 -14.58 2.44
N ALA A 54 -9.66 -13.95 1.80
CA ALA A 54 -9.23 -14.34 0.45
C ALA A 54 -8.84 -15.82 0.39
N PHE A 55 -8.13 -16.31 1.41
CA PHE A 55 -7.74 -17.73 1.49
C PHE A 55 -8.95 -18.66 1.67
N ALA A 56 -9.93 -18.25 2.48
CA ALA A 56 -11.17 -19.00 2.66
C ALA A 56 -11.98 -19.07 1.35
N ASP A 57 -11.92 -18.03 0.54
CA ASP A 57 -12.59 -17.94 -0.77
C ASP A 57 -11.77 -18.59 -1.92
N GLY A 58 -10.66 -19.26 -1.60
CA GLY A 58 -9.83 -19.94 -2.59
C GLY A 58 -8.83 -19.06 -3.35
N ILE A 59 -8.73 -17.77 -3.01
CA ILE A 59 -7.79 -16.83 -3.62
C ILE A 59 -6.40 -16.94 -2.96
N LYS A 60 -5.60 -17.87 -3.46
CA LYS A 60 -4.24 -18.14 -2.95
C LYS A 60 -3.21 -18.07 -4.08
N PRO A 61 -2.00 -17.55 -3.83
CA PRO A 61 -1.58 -16.78 -2.66
C PRO A 61 -2.17 -15.36 -2.69
N PHE A 62 -2.36 -14.73 -1.53
CA PHE A 62 -2.76 -13.33 -1.36
C PHE A 62 -1.72 -12.67 -0.43
N LYS A 63 -0.74 -11.98 -1.01
CA LYS A 63 0.45 -11.57 -0.25
C LYS A 63 1.29 -10.51 -0.95
N PRO A 64 2.07 -9.70 -0.22
CA PRO A 64 3.25 -9.00 -0.76
C PRO A 64 4.36 -10.02 -1.08
N ILE A 65 5.31 -9.68 -1.96
CA ILE A 65 6.44 -10.56 -2.31
C ILE A 65 7.78 -10.04 -1.81
N SER A 66 7.81 -8.80 -1.33
CA SER A 66 8.99 -8.17 -0.78
C SER A 66 8.62 -7.24 0.38
N GLU A 67 9.61 -6.87 1.19
CA GLU A 67 9.42 -5.84 2.23
C GLU A 67 9.03 -4.49 1.62
N GLY A 68 9.52 -4.19 0.41
CA GLY A 68 9.19 -2.98 -0.32
C GLY A 68 7.72 -2.85 -0.74
N ASP A 69 6.93 -3.92 -0.66
CA ASP A 69 5.50 -3.93 -0.97
C ASP A 69 4.62 -3.50 0.24
N THR A 70 5.24 -3.16 1.36
CA THR A 70 4.61 -2.75 2.61
C THR A 70 5.21 -1.43 3.12
N TYR A 71 5.47 -1.27 4.42
CA TYR A 71 6.13 -0.07 4.93
C TYR A 71 7.51 0.14 4.31
N ARG A 72 7.76 1.35 3.85
CA ARG A 72 9.07 1.77 3.34
C ARG A 72 9.61 2.91 4.21
N SER A 73 10.75 2.69 4.86
CA SER A 73 11.44 3.80 5.51
C SER A 73 11.85 4.89 4.50
N LEU A 74 12.09 6.10 4.98
CA LEU A 74 12.55 7.19 4.11
C LEU A 74 13.87 6.83 3.42
N ALA A 75 14.80 6.20 4.14
CA ALA A 75 16.07 5.74 3.59
C ALA A 75 15.88 4.72 2.45
N PHE A 76 15.02 3.71 2.66
CA PHE A 76 14.71 2.71 1.64
C PHE A 76 14.06 3.36 0.40
N GLN A 77 13.04 4.20 0.60
CA GLN A 77 12.37 4.91 -0.50
C GLN A 77 13.35 5.77 -1.29
N THR A 78 14.25 6.48 -0.59
CA THR A 78 15.30 7.30 -1.23
C THR A 78 16.23 6.46 -2.09
N THR A 79 16.69 5.32 -1.58
CA THR A 79 17.57 4.41 -2.31
C THR A 79 16.95 3.95 -3.63
N ILE A 80 15.71 3.43 -3.58
CA ILE A 80 15.03 2.95 -4.79
C ILE A 80 14.63 4.10 -5.73
N PHE A 81 14.35 5.28 -5.19
CA PHE A 81 14.07 6.48 -5.99
C PHE A 81 15.30 6.88 -6.80
N LEU A 82 16.48 6.96 -6.19
CA LEU A 82 17.75 7.31 -6.85
C LEU A 82 18.19 6.28 -7.89
N GLN A 83 17.77 5.03 -7.73
CA GLN A 83 17.98 4.01 -8.77
C GLN A 83 17.14 4.29 -10.03
N ARG A 84 15.94 4.86 -9.87
CA ARG A 84 14.96 5.03 -10.96
C ARG A 84 14.90 6.43 -11.54
N TYR A 85 15.33 7.45 -10.79
CA TYR A 85 15.24 8.86 -11.18
C TYR A 85 16.61 9.54 -11.14
N GLN A 86 16.76 10.60 -11.93
CA GLN A 86 17.97 11.42 -12.05
C GLN A 86 17.61 12.89 -12.17
N LYS A 87 18.56 13.78 -11.82
CA LYS A 87 18.37 15.24 -11.96
C LYS A 87 18.54 15.71 -13.40
N SER A 88 19.42 15.03 -14.17
CA SER A 88 19.67 15.40 -15.56
C SER A 88 18.38 15.27 -16.38
N PRO A 89 17.98 16.30 -17.13
CA PRO A 89 16.81 16.26 -17.98
C PRO A 89 16.84 15.11 -18.98
N LEU A 90 15.70 14.48 -19.19
CA LEU A 90 15.53 13.44 -20.20
C LEU A 90 14.21 13.70 -20.93
N ALA A 91 14.28 13.93 -22.23
CA ALA A 91 13.11 14.25 -23.06
C ALA A 91 12.07 13.09 -22.98
N GLY A 92 10.81 13.44 -22.82
CA GLY A 92 9.70 12.47 -22.74
C GLY A 92 9.62 11.65 -21.44
N ALA A 93 10.59 11.79 -20.54
CA ALA A 93 10.57 11.06 -19.28
C ALA A 93 9.50 11.59 -18.32
N SER A 94 8.82 10.70 -17.62
CA SER A 94 7.97 11.08 -16.50
C SER A 94 8.80 11.68 -15.37
N THR A 95 8.23 12.64 -14.65
CA THR A 95 8.97 13.41 -13.65
C THR A 95 8.36 13.31 -12.26
N ARG A 96 9.18 13.61 -11.25
CA ARG A 96 8.78 13.83 -9.85
C ARG A 96 9.47 15.10 -9.35
N THR A 97 8.84 15.80 -8.41
CA THR A 97 9.49 16.86 -7.66
C THR A 97 9.84 16.32 -6.28
N TRP A 98 11.10 16.46 -5.88
CA TRP A 98 11.59 16.11 -4.56
C TRP A 98 12.55 17.17 -4.04
N GLU A 99 12.29 17.69 -2.86
CA GLU A 99 13.05 18.81 -2.24
C GLU A 99 13.18 20.03 -3.18
N GLY A 100 12.08 20.38 -3.85
CA GLY A 100 12.06 21.50 -4.80
C GLY A 100 12.77 21.25 -6.12
N VAL A 101 13.42 20.10 -6.29
CA VAL A 101 14.16 19.73 -7.52
C VAL A 101 13.31 18.80 -8.38
N LYS A 102 13.33 19.04 -9.69
CA LYS A 102 12.68 18.18 -10.68
C LYS A 102 13.61 16.99 -11.02
N TRP A 103 13.06 15.79 -10.91
CA TRP A 103 13.72 14.52 -11.21
C TRP A 103 13.04 13.83 -12.38
N TYR A 104 13.82 13.21 -13.24
CA TYR A 104 13.41 12.54 -14.46
C TYR A 104 13.62 11.03 -14.33
N LYS A 105 12.59 10.24 -14.72
CA LYS A 105 12.72 8.78 -14.71
C LYS A 105 13.76 8.34 -15.73
N LYS A 106 14.74 7.54 -15.31
CA LYS A 106 15.90 7.13 -16.12
C LYS A 106 15.55 6.27 -17.33
N SER A 107 14.43 5.53 -17.26
CA SER A 107 13.95 4.69 -18.35
C SER A 107 12.43 4.54 -18.29
N PRO A 108 11.74 4.48 -19.43
CA PRO A 108 10.30 4.21 -19.47
C PRO A 108 9.94 2.82 -18.94
N THR A 109 10.87 1.85 -19.01
CA THR A 109 10.66 0.46 -18.56
C THR A 109 10.72 0.30 -17.04
N LEU A 110 11.32 1.26 -16.32
CA LEU A 110 11.30 1.24 -14.85
C LEU A 110 9.90 1.50 -14.33
N ALA A 111 9.50 0.80 -13.28
CA ALA A 111 8.25 1.11 -12.59
C ALA A 111 8.30 2.54 -12.03
N SER A 112 7.18 3.25 -12.11
CA SER A 112 7.04 4.57 -11.47
C SER A 112 7.14 4.44 -9.95
N LEU A 113 7.61 5.51 -9.30
CA LEU A 113 7.75 5.56 -7.86
C LEU A 113 7.40 6.97 -7.39
N ALA A 114 6.75 7.07 -6.24
CA ALA A 114 6.54 8.36 -5.56
C ALA A 114 7.87 8.93 -5.05
N ALA A 115 7.98 10.24 -4.98
CA ALA A 115 9.13 10.89 -4.37
C ALA A 115 9.28 10.47 -2.89
N PRO A 116 10.51 10.43 -2.34
CA PRO A 116 10.71 10.10 -0.94
C PRO A 116 9.85 10.97 -0.01
N GLY A 117 9.19 10.34 0.95
CA GLY A 117 8.30 11.01 1.89
C GLY A 117 6.89 11.35 1.36
N THR A 118 6.53 10.92 0.13
CA THR A 118 5.19 11.19 -0.44
C THR A 118 4.37 9.94 -0.71
N SER A 119 4.92 8.76 -0.47
CA SER A 119 4.23 7.47 -0.67
C SER A 119 3.40 7.08 0.54
N MET A 120 2.24 6.45 0.34
CA MET A 120 1.45 5.85 1.42
C MET A 120 2.17 4.64 2.07
N HIS A 121 3.10 4.00 1.35
CA HIS A 121 4.03 3.04 1.94
C HIS A 121 4.91 3.65 3.03
N ASN A 122 5.26 4.94 2.92
CA ASN A 122 6.04 5.63 3.94
C ASN A 122 5.27 5.87 5.25
N LEU A 123 3.95 5.69 5.26
CA LEU A 123 3.11 5.74 6.45
C LEU A 123 2.72 4.33 6.96
N GLY A 124 3.14 3.27 6.27
CA GLY A 124 2.78 1.90 6.62
C GLY A 124 1.31 1.57 6.38
N ILE A 125 0.60 2.36 5.57
CA ILE A 125 -0.82 2.14 5.27
C ILE A 125 -1.07 1.67 3.83
N ALA A 126 -0.02 1.35 3.08
CA ALA A 126 -0.16 0.78 1.74
C ALA A 126 0.46 -0.61 1.66
N VAL A 127 -0.16 -1.46 0.85
CA VAL A 127 0.32 -2.81 0.55
C VAL A 127 0.13 -3.12 -0.93
N ASP A 128 1.17 -3.66 -1.56
CA ASP A 128 1.13 -4.14 -2.93
C ASP A 128 0.87 -5.65 -2.93
N ILE A 129 -0.26 -6.07 -3.52
CA ILE A 129 -0.66 -7.48 -3.60
C ILE A 129 -0.11 -8.10 -4.87
N TRP A 130 0.72 -9.13 -4.73
CA TRP A 130 1.31 -9.84 -5.84
C TRP A 130 0.25 -10.38 -6.82
N SER A 131 0.55 -10.22 -8.12
CA SER A 131 -0.27 -10.83 -9.17
C SER A 131 -1.75 -10.39 -9.13
N ALA A 132 -1.99 -9.07 -8.91
CA ALA A 132 -3.33 -8.48 -8.85
C ALA A 132 -3.97 -8.39 -10.25
N TYR A 133 -4.32 -9.55 -10.83
CA TYR A 133 -5.04 -9.69 -12.10
C TYR A 133 -5.96 -10.92 -12.05
N GLY A 134 -6.88 -11.03 -13.02
CA GLY A 134 -7.84 -12.12 -13.11
C GLY A 134 -8.66 -12.31 -11.84
N PRO A 135 -8.94 -13.54 -11.41
CA PRO A 135 -9.82 -13.81 -10.28
C PRO A 135 -9.39 -13.13 -8.98
N ARG A 136 -8.06 -12.95 -8.75
CA ARG A 136 -7.58 -12.23 -7.55
C ARG A 136 -7.97 -10.77 -7.59
N PHE A 137 -7.79 -10.12 -8.73
CA PHE A 137 -8.16 -8.72 -8.87
C PHE A 137 -9.68 -8.51 -8.78
N GLU A 138 -10.46 -9.38 -9.40
CA GLU A 138 -11.93 -9.36 -9.31
C GLU A 138 -12.39 -9.53 -7.86
N TRP A 139 -11.76 -10.44 -7.12
CA TRP A 139 -12.01 -10.59 -5.70
C TRP A 139 -11.66 -9.34 -4.90
N MET A 140 -10.51 -8.71 -5.19
CA MET A 140 -10.11 -7.46 -4.54
C MET A 140 -11.13 -6.34 -4.80
N LEU A 141 -11.61 -6.18 -6.04
CA LEU A 141 -12.63 -5.18 -6.38
C LEU A 141 -13.93 -5.39 -5.58
N ALA A 142 -14.31 -6.64 -5.35
CA ALA A 142 -15.53 -6.97 -4.63
C ALA A 142 -15.40 -6.85 -3.10
N ASN A 143 -14.20 -7.02 -2.54
CA ASN A 143 -14.05 -7.23 -1.10
C ASN A 143 -13.14 -6.23 -0.37
N ALA A 144 -12.19 -5.56 -1.04
CA ALA A 144 -11.15 -4.77 -0.35
C ALA A 144 -11.74 -3.66 0.54
N LEU A 145 -12.84 -3.02 0.15
CA LEU A 145 -13.50 -1.98 0.94
C LEU A 145 -14.02 -2.48 2.29
N ASP A 146 -14.50 -3.71 2.36
CA ASP A 146 -15.02 -4.30 3.60
C ASP A 146 -13.94 -4.43 4.68
N PHE A 147 -12.67 -4.42 4.25
CA PHE A 147 -11.49 -4.43 5.11
C PHE A 147 -10.81 -3.06 5.23
N GLY A 148 -11.44 -2.00 4.69
CA GLY A 148 -10.93 -0.64 4.74
C GLY A 148 -9.82 -0.34 3.73
N PHE A 149 -9.63 -1.16 2.69
CA PHE A 149 -8.67 -0.91 1.64
C PHE A 149 -9.31 -0.37 0.36
N SER A 150 -8.60 0.53 -0.32
CA SER A 150 -9.02 1.16 -1.57
C SER A 150 -7.79 1.47 -2.45
N TRP A 151 -8.02 1.76 -3.72
CA TRP A 151 -6.96 2.11 -4.68
C TRP A 151 -6.61 3.59 -4.69
N GLU A 152 -5.46 3.92 -5.28
CA GLU A 152 -4.96 5.28 -5.50
C GLU A 152 -4.62 5.55 -6.96
N VAL A 153 -3.83 4.68 -7.56
CA VAL A 153 -3.30 4.82 -8.92
C VAL A 153 -4.04 3.87 -9.83
N VAL A 154 -5.06 4.35 -10.49
CA VAL A 154 -5.96 3.55 -11.32
C VAL A 154 -5.94 4.02 -12.78
N PRO A 155 -5.90 3.09 -13.71
CA PRO A 155 -5.85 1.63 -13.60
C PRO A 155 -4.41 1.06 -13.54
N GLU A 156 -3.38 1.91 -13.43
CA GLU A 156 -1.98 1.57 -13.67
C GLU A 156 -1.39 0.64 -12.60
N GLU A 157 -1.88 0.74 -11.34
CA GLU A 157 -1.37 -0.03 -10.21
C GLU A 157 -2.47 -0.86 -9.53
N PRO A 158 -2.99 -1.92 -10.17
CA PRO A 158 -4.06 -2.75 -9.63
C PRO A 158 -3.67 -3.47 -8.33
N TRP A 159 -2.38 -3.63 -8.09
CA TRP A 159 -1.83 -4.24 -6.87
C TRP A 159 -1.80 -3.32 -5.67
N HIS A 160 -1.78 -1.98 -5.88
CA HIS A 160 -1.55 -0.98 -4.85
C HIS A 160 -2.83 -0.63 -4.09
N LEU A 161 -2.94 -1.14 -2.86
CA LEU A 161 -4.03 -0.86 -1.93
C LEU A 161 -3.58 0.05 -0.80
N ARG A 162 -4.45 1.00 -0.40
CA ARG A 162 -4.26 1.86 0.77
C ARG A 162 -5.33 1.59 1.81
N TYR A 163 -4.94 1.50 3.08
CA TYR A 163 -5.87 1.53 4.20
C TYR A 163 -6.44 2.95 4.37
N THR A 164 -7.76 3.06 4.39
CA THR A 164 -8.47 4.34 4.29
C THR A 164 -9.34 4.65 5.51
N ALA A 165 -9.52 3.69 6.41
CA ALA A 165 -10.53 3.76 7.48
C ALA A 165 -10.08 4.58 8.71
N GLY A 166 -8.83 5.00 8.80
CA GLY A 166 -8.31 5.71 9.97
C GLY A 166 -8.41 4.85 11.23
N ASP A 167 -8.96 5.43 12.30
CA ASP A 167 -9.19 4.72 13.57
C ASP A 167 -10.48 3.90 13.57
N ASN A 168 -11.29 4.00 12.52
CA ASN A 168 -12.51 3.21 12.40
C ASN A 168 -12.16 1.79 11.95
N ILE A 169 -12.35 0.82 12.82
CA ILE A 169 -12.12 -0.59 12.47
C ILE A 169 -13.31 -1.07 11.63
N PRO A 170 -13.10 -1.50 10.37
CA PRO A 170 -14.18 -2.04 9.55
C PRO A 170 -14.84 -3.26 10.20
N ALA A 171 -16.15 -3.43 10.01
CA ALA A 171 -16.91 -4.51 10.66
C ALA A 171 -16.33 -5.91 10.37
N ALA A 172 -15.86 -6.16 9.15
CA ALA A 172 -15.23 -7.43 8.78
C ALA A 172 -13.91 -7.68 9.54
N VAL A 173 -13.15 -6.61 9.79
CA VAL A 173 -11.91 -6.67 10.58
C VAL A 173 -12.23 -6.90 12.05
N GLN A 174 -13.21 -6.19 12.59
CA GLN A 174 -13.66 -6.38 13.98
C GLN A 174 -14.11 -7.83 14.23
N ALA A 175 -14.95 -8.36 13.34
CA ALA A 175 -15.40 -9.75 13.43
C ALA A 175 -14.24 -10.77 13.36
N TRP A 176 -13.19 -10.47 12.61
CA TRP A 176 -11.96 -11.29 12.56
C TRP A 176 -11.18 -11.21 13.87
N LEU A 177 -11.01 -10.01 14.45
CA LEU A 177 -10.35 -9.80 15.73
C LEU A 177 -11.07 -10.54 16.86
N ASP A 178 -12.39 -10.48 16.90
CA ASP A 178 -13.20 -11.12 17.94
C ASP A 178 -13.06 -12.64 17.89
N ARG A 179 -13.03 -13.25 16.72
CA ARG A 179 -12.75 -14.70 16.57
C ARG A 179 -11.39 -15.10 17.13
N LYS A 180 -10.38 -14.23 17.02
CA LYS A 180 -9.02 -14.52 17.53
C LYS A 180 -8.88 -14.42 19.04
N LYS A 181 -9.80 -13.72 19.73
CA LYS A 181 -9.80 -13.65 21.20
C LYS A 181 -10.37 -14.91 21.86
N VAL A 182 -11.10 -15.73 21.09
CA VAL A 182 -11.81 -16.93 21.60
C VAL A 182 -10.98 -18.20 21.46
N VAL A 183 -9.80 -18.10 20.84
CA VAL A 183 -8.82 -19.21 20.67
C VAL A 183 -7.64 -18.98 21.60
#